data_cc61210e0ce08f799b76468b58d6cf6a
#
_entry.id   cc61210e0ce08f799b76468b58d6cf6a
#
_cell.length_a   1.000
_cell.length_b   1.000
_cell.length_c   1.000
_cell.angle_alpha   90.00
_cell.angle_beta   90.00
_cell.angle_gamma   90.00
#
_symmetry.space_group_name_H-M   'P 1'
#
loop_
_entity.id
_entity.type
_entity.pdbx_description
1 polymer ?
#
loop_
_entity_poly.entity_id
_entity_poly.type
_entity_poly.pdbx_seq_one_letter_code
_entity_poly.pdbx_strand_id
1 'polypeptide(L)'
;MAHDARARIAIVYPGDYADRANATPENKRFADLFRAFAAQGIHAEPAVYRDHFCEEVHDQLMQVDAVLVWVNPIQDGRNRSVLDAMLREVADAGIFVSAHPDVILKLGTKDILYRTRDIGWGCDTHLYSSMGHMRQELPARLANGKARVLKQYRGNGGIGVWKVQFSAELGNSRHPHPESIVCARHAKRGCSEEEITLNEFFARCEEYFLAEGRMIDQEYQERLTEGMIRCYLVHEKVAGFGHQAINALFPRPSGEPPTDAPQPGPRLYHPPTKPEFQVLKNKLEHEWIPAVQQLLEIDTESLPILWDCDFLLGPKDKSGEDTYVLCEINVSSVAPYPESAVPYIVDATAARIQAARQRRGLNS
;
A
#
# COMPACT_ATOMS: atom_id res chain seq x y z
N MET A 1 25.76 -33.78 19.93
CA MET A 1 26.00 -32.34 19.81
C MET A 1 25.09 -31.86 18.69
N ALA A 2 23.93 -31.31 19.04
CA ALA A 2 23.04 -30.68 18.03
C ALA A 2 23.79 -29.44 17.51
N HIS A 3 24.10 -29.41 16.23
CA HIS A 3 24.51 -28.20 15.58
C HIS A 3 23.31 -27.22 15.69
N ASP A 4 23.47 -26.22 16.52
CA ASP A 4 22.58 -25.08 16.61
C ASP A 4 22.68 -24.37 15.24
N ALA A 5 21.85 -24.84 14.29
CA ALA A 5 21.90 -24.33 12.95
C ALA A 5 21.41 -22.88 12.99
N ARG A 6 22.35 -21.95 12.80
CA ARG A 6 22.07 -20.50 12.76
C ARG A 6 20.88 -20.23 11.86
N ALA A 7 19.91 -19.45 12.33
CA ALA A 7 18.76 -19.10 11.52
C ALA A 7 19.19 -18.34 10.25
N ARG A 8 18.59 -18.68 9.12
CA ARG A 8 18.89 -18.09 7.79
C ARG A 8 17.65 -17.42 7.21
N ILE A 9 17.83 -16.25 6.66
CA ILE A 9 16.76 -15.55 5.95
C ILE A 9 17.24 -15.05 4.59
N ALA A 10 16.34 -14.97 3.62
CA ALA A 10 16.58 -14.30 2.35
C ALA A 10 15.76 -13.00 2.25
N ILE A 11 16.39 -11.93 1.79
CA ILE A 11 15.73 -10.68 1.46
C ILE A 11 15.61 -10.57 -0.04
N VAL A 12 14.37 -10.72 -0.56
CA VAL A 12 14.06 -10.72 -1.99
C VAL A 12 13.77 -9.30 -2.47
N TYR A 13 14.47 -8.84 -3.50
CA TYR A 13 14.26 -7.56 -4.16
C TYR A 13 14.56 -7.65 -5.66
N PRO A 14 13.98 -6.76 -6.49
CA PRO A 14 14.18 -6.83 -7.94
C PRO A 14 15.57 -6.38 -8.35
N GLY A 15 16.12 -7.02 -9.38
CA GLY A 15 17.39 -6.65 -10.01
C GLY A 15 17.66 -7.53 -11.22
N ASP A 16 18.69 -7.23 -11.97
CA ASP A 16 19.14 -8.05 -13.08
C ASP A 16 20.19 -9.10 -12.67
N TYR A 17 20.75 -9.81 -13.65
CA TYR A 17 21.75 -10.84 -13.39
C TYR A 17 23.08 -10.27 -12.87
N ALA A 18 23.43 -9.04 -13.30
CA ALA A 18 24.61 -8.36 -12.78
C ALA A 18 24.41 -7.91 -11.33
N ASP A 19 23.22 -7.41 -11.00
CA ASP A 19 22.82 -7.09 -9.62
C ASP A 19 22.91 -8.35 -8.73
N ARG A 20 22.43 -9.51 -9.24
CA ARG A 20 22.49 -10.79 -8.52
C ARG A 20 23.93 -11.23 -8.26
N ALA A 21 24.79 -11.16 -9.27
CA ALA A 21 26.21 -11.57 -9.16
C ALA A 21 27.00 -10.69 -8.17
N ASN A 22 26.60 -9.43 -8.00
CA ASN A 22 27.26 -8.46 -7.13
C ASN A 22 26.49 -8.17 -5.84
N ALA A 23 25.45 -8.93 -5.53
CA ALA A 23 24.62 -8.68 -4.38
C ALA A 23 25.38 -8.94 -3.07
N THR A 24 25.34 -7.95 -2.18
CA THR A 24 25.95 -8.03 -0.84
C THR A 24 25.00 -7.48 0.23
N PRO A 25 25.21 -7.85 1.51
CA PRO A 25 24.45 -7.27 2.62
C PRO A 25 24.62 -5.76 2.81
N GLU A 26 25.62 -5.14 2.18
CA GLU A 26 25.87 -3.70 2.22
C GLU A 26 24.98 -2.89 1.26
N ASN A 27 23.97 -3.53 0.64
CA ASN A 27 22.98 -2.86 -0.20
C ASN A 27 22.38 -1.65 0.54
N LYS A 28 22.49 -0.45 -0.07
CA LYS A 28 22.09 0.83 0.56
C LYS A 28 20.65 0.84 1.11
N ARG A 29 19.75 0.10 0.49
CA ARG A 29 18.34 0.05 0.89
C ARG A 29 18.11 -0.80 2.14
N PHE A 30 18.89 -1.88 2.33
CA PHE A 30 18.65 -2.90 3.35
C PHE A 30 19.83 -3.11 4.30
N ALA A 31 20.91 -2.34 4.17
CA ALA A 31 22.12 -2.51 4.97
C ALA A 31 21.87 -2.48 6.49
N ASP A 32 20.98 -1.60 6.95
CA ASP A 32 20.63 -1.51 8.37
C ASP A 32 19.88 -2.76 8.83
N LEU A 33 19.00 -3.29 8.00
CA LEU A 33 18.25 -4.51 8.28
C LEU A 33 19.18 -5.73 8.30
N PHE A 34 20.10 -5.87 7.34
CA PHE A 34 21.12 -6.92 7.36
C PHE A 34 21.99 -6.88 8.62
N ARG A 35 22.45 -5.69 9.02
CA ARG A 35 23.23 -5.50 10.24
C ARG A 35 22.44 -5.87 11.50
N ALA A 36 21.16 -5.48 11.55
CA ALA A 36 20.31 -5.78 12.70
C ALA A 36 20.05 -7.29 12.84
N PHE A 37 19.83 -8.02 11.74
CA PHE A 37 19.74 -9.49 11.76
C PHE A 37 21.06 -10.12 12.22
N ALA A 38 22.19 -9.67 11.69
CA ALA A 38 23.50 -10.19 12.08
C ALA A 38 23.79 -9.97 13.57
N ALA A 39 23.37 -8.83 14.14
CA ALA A 39 23.51 -8.55 15.58
C ALA A 39 22.72 -9.53 16.47
N GLN A 40 21.62 -10.07 15.96
CA GLN A 40 20.84 -11.15 16.65
C GLN A 40 21.30 -12.57 16.28
N GLY A 41 22.43 -12.72 15.60
CA GLY A 41 22.94 -14.03 15.22
C GLY A 41 22.19 -14.68 14.04
N ILE A 42 21.30 -13.98 13.34
CA ILE A 42 20.57 -14.47 12.17
C ILE A 42 21.40 -14.17 10.93
N HIS A 43 21.60 -15.18 10.08
CA HIS A 43 22.26 -15.00 8.80
C HIS A 43 21.27 -14.52 7.75
N ALA A 44 21.38 -13.27 7.35
CA ALA A 44 20.57 -12.69 6.28
C ALA A 44 21.37 -12.60 4.96
N GLU A 45 20.75 -13.05 3.86
CA GLU A 45 21.36 -13.01 2.55
C GLU A 45 20.49 -12.29 1.53
N PRO A 46 21.09 -11.55 0.55
CA PRO A 46 20.34 -10.95 -0.53
C PRO A 46 19.87 -12.01 -1.53
N ALA A 47 18.62 -11.88 -2.00
CA ALA A 47 18.04 -12.70 -3.06
C ALA A 47 17.50 -11.79 -4.15
N VAL A 48 18.32 -11.47 -5.13
CA VAL A 48 17.94 -10.64 -6.28
C VAL A 48 17.05 -11.45 -7.21
N TYR A 49 15.90 -10.88 -7.58
CA TYR A 49 14.87 -11.58 -8.35
C TYR A 49 14.56 -10.93 -9.69
N ARG A 50 14.39 -11.77 -10.68
CA ARG A 50 13.71 -11.50 -11.96
C ARG A 50 13.16 -12.80 -12.53
N ASP A 51 12.06 -12.73 -13.29
CA ASP A 51 11.34 -13.92 -13.78
C ASP A 51 12.24 -14.91 -14.55
N HIS A 52 13.20 -14.42 -15.35
CA HIS A 52 14.04 -15.28 -16.21
C HIS A 52 15.12 -16.09 -15.47
N PHE A 53 15.34 -15.88 -14.19
CA PHE A 53 16.14 -16.73 -13.31
C PHE A 53 15.38 -17.12 -12.03
N CYS A 54 14.08 -17.29 -12.16
CA CYS A 54 13.18 -17.67 -11.07
C CYS A 54 13.61 -18.97 -10.41
N GLU A 55 14.02 -19.98 -11.18
CA GLU A 55 14.45 -21.29 -10.68
C GLU A 55 15.66 -21.19 -9.76
N GLU A 56 16.69 -20.41 -10.15
CA GLU A 56 17.87 -20.18 -9.31
C GLU A 56 17.52 -19.48 -7.98
N VAL A 57 16.54 -18.56 -8.01
CA VAL A 57 16.06 -17.90 -6.80
C VAL A 57 15.25 -18.87 -5.97
N HIS A 58 14.37 -19.67 -6.55
CA HIS A 58 13.63 -20.72 -5.87
C HIS A 58 14.57 -21.65 -5.08
N ASP A 59 15.61 -22.18 -5.75
CA ASP A 59 16.59 -23.05 -5.10
C ASP A 59 17.30 -22.38 -3.93
N GLN A 60 17.61 -21.08 -4.04
CA GLN A 60 18.15 -20.28 -2.94
C GLN A 60 17.15 -20.16 -1.78
N LEU A 61 15.87 -19.85 -2.07
CA LEU A 61 14.84 -19.66 -1.05
C LEU A 61 14.49 -20.96 -0.31
N MET A 62 14.66 -22.10 -0.96
CA MET A 62 14.47 -23.42 -0.32
C MET A 62 15.55 -23.76 0.73
N GLN A 63 16.62 -22.97 0.85
CA GLN A 63 17.71 -23.19 1.81
C GLN A 63 17.64 -22.28 3.06
N VAL A 64 16.57 -21.49 3.21
CA VAL A 64 16.41 -20.55 4.32
C VAL A 64 15.21 -20.90 5.22
N ASP A 65 15.13 -20.27 6.38
CA ASP A 65 14.01 -20.44 7.33
C ASP A 65 12.89 -19.43 7.07
N ALA A 66 13.24 -18.26 6.52
CA ALA A 66 12.29 -17.20 6.23
C ALA A 66 12.70 -16.39 5.00
N VAL A 67 11.70 -15.86 4.32
CA VAL A 67 11.82 -15.00 3.14
C VAL A 67 11.08 -13.70 3.38
N LEU A 68 11.79 -12.58 3.30
CA LEU A 68 11.20 -11.24 3.33
C LEU A 68 11.23 -10.64 1.93
N VAL A 69 10.08 -10.16 1.43
CA VAL A 69 9.91 -9.82 0.02
C VAL A 69 9.67 -8.33 -0.19
N TRP A 70 10.50 -7.69 -1.01
CA TRP A 70 10.40 -6.28 -1.40
C TRP A 70 10.30 -6.12 -2.93
N VAL A 71 9.29 -6.72 -3.52
CA VAL A 71 8.99 -6.61 -4.96
C VAL A 71 7.60 -6.00 -5.13
N ASN A 72 7.50 -4.91 -5.89
CA ASN A 72 6.22 -4.25 -6.15
C ASN A 72 5.24 -5.16 -6.91
N PRO A 73 3.93 -5.03 -6.69
CA PRO A 73 2.90 -5.80 -7.41
C PRO A 73 2.94 -5.58 -8.93
N ILE A 74 3.24 -4.35 -9.32
CA ILE A 74 3.46 -3.95 -10.71
C ILE A 74 4.72 -3.09 -10.76
N GLN A 75 5.68 -3.49 -11.59
CA GLN A 75 6.90 -2.74 -11.82
C GLN A 75 7.27 -2.79 -13.30
N ASP A 76 7.46 -1.62 -13.92
CA ASP A 76 7.81 -1.50 -15.34
C ASP A 76 6.85 -2.26 -16.27
N GLY A 77 5.55 -2.20 -15.98
CA GLY A 77 4.51 -2.90 -16.75
C GLY A 77 4.43 -4.42 -16.50
N ARG A 78 5.25 -4.96 -15.60
CA ARG A 78 5.26 -6.39 -15.24
C ARG A 78 4.52 -6.61 -13.93
N ASN A 79 3.70 -7.64 -13.90
CA ASN A 79 3.11 -8.13 -12.65
C ASN A 79 4.08 -9.14 -11.99
N ARG A 80 3.73 -9.60 -10.80
CA ARG A 80 4.55 -10.57 -10.06
C ARG A 80 3.96 -11.99 -10.03
N SER A 81 3.18 -12.38 -11.03
CA SER A 81 2.49 -13.68 -11.04
C SER A 81 3.45 -14.88 -10.95
N VAL A 82 4.59 -14.81 -11.64
CA VAL A 82 5.65 -15.85 -11.58
C VAL A 82 6.25 -15.90 -10.15
N LEU A 83 6.61 -14.74 -9.60
CA LEU A 83 7.11 -14.63 -8.23
C LEU A 83 6.09 -15.15 -7.21
N ASP A 84 4.82 -14.77 -7.35
CA ASP A 84 3.77 -15.17 -6.42
C ASP A 84 3.52 -16.69 -6.44
N ALA A 85 3.61 -17.34 -7.61
CA ALA A 85 3.55 -18.80 -7.71
C ALA A 85 4.72 -19.46 -6.96
N MET A 86 5.95 -19.03 -7.24
CA MET A 86 7.15 -19.52 -6.56
C MET A 86 7.09 -19.33 -5.04
N LEU A 87 6.64 -18.14 -4.57
CA LEU A 87 6.56 -17.87 -3.14
C LEU A 87 5.50 -18.72 -2.42
N ARG A 88 4.43 -19.14 -3.09
CA ARG A 88 3.49 -20.12 -2.54
C ARG A 88 4.14 -21.48 -2.37
N GLU A 89 4.89 -21.96 -3.37
CA GLU A 89 5.62 -23.23 -3.28
C GLU A 89 6.63 -23.22 -2.13
N VAL A 90 7.37 -22.11 -1.96
CA VAL A 90 8.29 -21.92 -0.83
C VAL A 90 7.55 -21.93 0.51
N ALA A 91 6.39 -21.27 0.59
CA ALA A 91 5.57 -21.27 1.80
C ALA A 91 4.98 -22.66 2.11
N ASP A 92 4.51 -23.40 1.09
CA ASP A 92 3.99 -24.76 1.21
C ASP A 92 5.07 -25.77 1.71
N ALA A 93 6.34 -25.50 1.40
CA ALA A 93 7.48 -26.22 1.97
C ALA A 93 7.75 -25.89 3.46
N GLY A 94 6.94 -25.03 4.08
CA GLY A 94 7.03 -24.66 5.49
C GLY A 94 8.02 -23.56 5.81
N ILE A 95 8.52 -22.83 4.79
CA ILE A 95 9.38 -21.66 4.95
C ILE A 95 8.47 -20.44 5.17
N PHE A 96 8.78 -19.62 6.16
CA PHE A 96 8.01 -18.41 6.41
C PHE A 96 8.21 -17.38 5.29
N VAL A 97 7.13 -16.93 4.66
CA VAL A 97 7.17 -15.92 3.57
C VAL A 97 6.37 -14.67 3.99
N SER A 98 7.01 -13.51 3.97
CA SER A 98 6.37 -12.21 4.23
C SER A 98 6.75 -11.17 3.16
N ALA A 99 5.76 -10.50 2.53
CA ALA A 99 4.34 -10.79 2.69
C ALA A 99 3.94 -11.96 1.78
N HIS A 100 3.12 -12.86 2.31
CA HIS A 100 2.58 -13.99 1.55
C HIS A 100 1.71 -13.48 0.39
N PRO A 101 1.78 -14.07 -0.82
CA PRO A 101 1.01 -13.62 -1.98
C PRO A 101 -0.49 -13.50 -1.73
N ASP A 102 -1.09 -14.44 -1.00
CA ASP A 102 -2.53 -14.42 -0.73
C ASP A 102 -2.92 -13.31 0.26
N VAL A 103 -2.04 -12.95 1.18
CA VAL A 103 -2.24 -11.80 2.08
C VAL A 103 -2.13 -10.49 1.29
N ILE A 104 -1.20 -10.40 0.32
CA ILE A 104 -1.11 -9.25 -0.59
C ILE A 104 -2.40 -9.07 -1.38
N LEU A 105 -3.02 -10.15 -1.87
CA LEU A 105 -4.30 -10.08 -2.58
C LEU A 105 -5.46 -9.59 -1.70
N LYS A 106 -5.42 -9.91 -0.40
CA LYS A 106 -6.43 -9.48 0.58
C LYS A 106 -6.27 -8.02 1.01
N LEU A 107 -5.04 -7.58 1.30
CA LEU A 107 -4.74 -6.27 1.89
C LEU A 107 -4.21 -5.24 0.89
N GLY A 108 -3.43 -5.66 -0.12
CA GLY A 108 -2.66 -4.78 -0.99
C GLY A 108 -3.36 -4.37 -2.28
N THR A 109 -4.66 -4.64 -2.41
CA THR A 109 -5.49 -4.17 -3.54
C THR A 109 -6.39 -3.04 -3.09
N LYS A 110 -6.78 -2.14 -4.00
CA LYS A 110 -7.65 -1.01 -3.64
C LYS A 110 -9.06 -1.44 -3.18
N ASP A 111 -9.47 -2.68 -3.43
CA ASP A 111 -10.73 -3.25 -2.92
C ASP A 111 -10.82 -3.17 -1.41
N ILE A 112 -9.68 -3.19 -0.71
CA ILE A 112 -9.63 -3.06 0.74
C ILE A 112 -10.36 -1.80 1.22
N LEU A 113 -10.25 -0.69 0.49
CA LEU A 113 -10.88 0.57 0.83
C LEU A 113 -12.42 0.45 0.85
N TYR A 114 -12.99 -0.30 -0.09
CA TYR A 114 -14.42 -0.56 -0.14
C TYR A 114 -14.84 -1.62 0.89
N ARG A 115 -14.09 -2.71 1.01
CA ARG A 115 -14.40 -3.82 1.93
C ARG A 115 -14.38 -3.38 3.40
N THR A 116 -13.51 -2.45 3.75
CA THR A 116 -13.29 -1.99 5.12
C THR A 116 -13.89 -0.61 5.41
N ARG A 117 -14.74 -0.06 4.53
CA ARG A 117 -15.29 1.29 4.67
C ARG A 117 -16.10 1.52 5.96
N ASP A 118 -16.63 0.45 6.53
CA ASP A 118 -17.54 0.50 7.69
C ASP A 118 -16.85 0.20 9.04
N ILE A 119 -15.52 -0.05 9.06
CA ILE A 119 -14.80 -0.41 10.31
C ILE A 119 -14.29 0.79 11.11
N GLY A 120 -14.63 2.03 10.72
CA GLY A 120 -14.31 3.25 11.47
C GLY A 120 -13.16 4.09 10.88
N TRP A 121 -12.49 3.63 9.84
CA TRP A 121 -11.47 4.39 9.08
C TRP A 121 -11.90 4.72 7.65
N GLY A 122 -13.14 4.46 7.31
CA GLY A 122 -13.67 4.70 5.98
C GLY A 122 -14.30 6.07 5.80
N CYS A 123 -14.66 6.34 4.57
CA CYS A 123 -15.52 7.45 4.17
C CYS A 123 -16.59 6.90 3.21
N ASP A 124 -17.43 7.77 2.65
CA ASP A 124 -18.36 7.38 1.59
C ASP A 124 -17.57 6.78 0.41
N THR A 125 -17.61 5.44 0.32
CA THR A 125 -16.78 4.65 -0.59
C THR A 125 -17.63 3.66 -1.39
N HIS A 126 -17.44 3.62 -2.72
CA HIS A 126 -18.14 2.74 -3.63
C HIS A 126 -17.17 1.96 -4.51
N LEU A 127 -17.67 0.88 -5.11
CA LEU A 127 -16.92 0.01 -6.02
C LEU A 127 -17.67 -0.07 -7.36
N TYR A 128 -16.98 0.25 -8.44
CA TYR A 128 -17.46 0.01 -9.81
C TYR A 128 -16.79 -1.23 -10.39
N SER A 129 -17.56 -2.28 -10.61
CA SER A 129 -17.09 -3.55 -11.18
C SER A 129 -17.05 -3.54 -12.73
N SER A 130 -17.63 -2.52 -13.35
CA SER A 130 -17.65 -2.35 -14.81
C SER A 130 -17.84 -0.87 -15.18
N MET A 131 -17.47 -0.53 -16.41
CA MET A 131 -17.73 0.80 -16.96
C MET A 131 -19.23 1.12 -17.02
N GLY A 132 -20.08 0.12 -17.31
CA GLY A 132 -21.54 0.30 -17.28
C GLY A 132 -22.05 0.69 -15.90
N HIS A 133 -21.56 0.02 -14.85
CA HIS A 133 -21.88 0.35 -13.46
C HIS A 133 -21.41 1.78 -13.09
N MET A 134 -20.19 2.16 -13.47
CA MET A 134 -19.67 3.50 -13.23
C MET A 134 -20.51 4.59 -13.96
N ARG A 135 -20.87 4.37 -15.23
CA ARG A 135 -21.71 5.30 -16.01
C ARG A 135 -23.10 5.48 -15.39
N GLN A 136 -23.65 4.45 -14.77
CA GLN A 136 -24.95 4.49 -14.11
C GLN A 136 -24.91 5.27 -12.79
N GLU A 137 -23.90 5.08 -11.98
CA GLU A 137 -23.90 5.46 -10.57
C GLU A 137 -23.10 6.77 -10.27
N LEU A 138 -21.94 6.97 -10.93
CA LEU A 138 -21.07 8.13 -10.65
C LEU A 138 -21.78 9.47 -10.87
N PRO A 139 -22.59 9.68 -11.93
CA PRO A 139 -23.22 10.98 -12.16
C PRO A 139 -24.10 11.44 -10.99
N ALA A 140 -24.88 10.52 -10.40
CA ALA A 140 -25.71 10.83 -9.25
C ALA A 140 -24.90 11.21 -8.01
N ARG A 141 -23.71 10.58 -7.81
CA ARG A 141 -22.81 10.92 -6.71
C ARG A 141 -22.16 12.28 -6.89
N LEU A 142 -21.75 12.61 -8.10
CA LEU A 142 -21.22 13.95 -8.43
C LEU A 142 -22.27 15.05 -8.26
N ALA A 143 -23.54 14.74 -8.55
CA ALA A 143 -24.65 15.69 -8.38
C ALA A 143 -24.90 16.09 -6.91
N ASN A 144 -24.36 15.36 -5.93
CA ASN A 144 -24.37 15.76 -4.53
C ASN A 144 -23.42 16.93 -4.22
N GLY A 145 -22.70 17.45 -5.22
CA GLY A 145 -21.83 18.61 -5.11
C GLY A 145 -20.47 18.36 -4.47
N LYS A 146 -20.18 17.11 -4.09
CA LYS A 146 -18.89 16.74 -3.52
C LYS A 146 -17.94 16.18 -4.57
N ALA A 147 -16.67 16.55 -4.49
CA ALA A 147 -15.64 15.94 -5.31
C ALA A 147 -15.42 14.47 -4.91
N ARG A 148 -15.12 13.64 -5.90
CA ARG A 148 -14.82 12.22 -5.73
C ARG A 148 -13.39 11.91 -6.13
N VAL A 149 -12.78 10.90 -5.50
CA VAL A 149 -11.47 10.36 -5.88
C VAL A 149 -11.66 8.93 -6.36
N LEU A 150 -11.46 8.75 -7.66
CA LEU A 150 -11.53 7.45 -8.30
C LEU A 150 -10.13 6.83 -8.35
N LYS A 151 -10.02 5.55 -8.01
CA LYS A 151 -8.74 4.82 -7.94
C LYS A 151 -8.88 3.50 -8.70
N GLN A 152 -7.98 3.23 -9.66
CA GLN A 152 -7.94 1.92 -10.30
C GLN A 152 -7.60 0.81 -9.28
N TYR A 153 -8.02 -0.41 -9.57
CA TYR A 153 -7.86 -1.58 -8.69
C TYR A 153 -6.42 -1.84 -8.25
N ARG A 154 -5.48 -1.74 -9.19
CA ARG A 154 -4.03 -1.88 -8.95
C ARG A 154 -3.27 -0.76 -9.64
N GLY A 155 -2.33 -0.16 -8.95
CA GLY A 155 -1.50 0.91 -9.50
C GLY A 155 -0.60 1.50 -8.44
N ASN A 156 0.40 2.25 -8.86
CA ASN A 156 1.33 3.00 -8.02
C ASN A 156 1.56 4.40 -8.59
N GLY A 157 2.22 5.27 -7.83
CA GLY A 157 2.64 6.58 -8.31
C GLY A 157 1.51 7.51 -8.78
N GLY A 158 0.28 7.31 -8.29
CA GLY A 158 -0.88 8.12 -8.68
C GLY A 158 -1.49 7.77 -10.03
N ILE A 159 -0.96 6.76 -10.74
CA ILE A 159 -1.53 6.29 -12.01
C ILE A 159 -2.92 5.69 -11.75
N GLY A 160 -3.92 6.12 -12.55
CA GLY A 160 -5.31 5.69 -12.41
C GLY A 160 -5.99 6.21 -11.13
N VAL A 161 -5.46 7.29 -10.54
CA VAL A 161 -6.09 8.04 -9.45
C VAL A 161 -6.56 9.39 -9.99
N TRP A 162 -7.87 9.64 -9.91
CA TRP A 162 -8.52 10.84 -10.45
C TRP A 162 -9.33 11.54 -9.39
N LYS A 163 -9.15 12.85 -9.25
CA LYS A 163 -10.15 13.74 -8.61
C LYS A 163 -11.13 14.18 -9.68
N VAL A 164 -12.43 14.08 -9.42
CA VAL A 164 -13.48 14.52 -10.34
C VAL A 164 -14.62 15.19 -9.57
N GLN A 165 -15.15 16.28 -10.13
CA GLN A 165 -16.33 16.98 -9.63
C GLN A 165 -17.03 17.67 -10.80
N PHE A 166 -18.31 18.00 -10.69
CA PHE A 166 -18.95 18.86 -11.69
C PHE A 166 -18.36 20.26 -11.67
N SER A 167 -18.23 20.88 -12.84
CA SER A 167 -17.86 22.30 -12.95
C SER A 167 -18.92 23.18 -12.29
N ALA A 168 -18.49 24.25 -11.61
CA ALA A 168 -19.38 25.18 -10.93
C ALA A 168 -20.35 25.91 -11.87
N GLU A 169 -20.04 26.00 -13.15
CA GLU A 169 -20.90 26.62 -14.17
C GLU A 169 -22.17 25.82 -14.47
N LEU A 170 -22.20 24.55 -14.08
CA LEU A 170 -23.37 23.68 -14.29
C LEU A 170 -24.55 23.99 -13.38
N GLY A 171 -24.45 25.03 -12.56
CA GLY A 171 -25.49 25.56 -11.67
C GLY A 171 -26.72 24.67 -11.55
N ASN A 172 -26.86 23.89 -10.48
CA ASN A 172 -28.07 23.19 -10.07
C ASN A 172 -28.82 22.29 -11.07
N SER A 173 -28.18 21.81 -12.16
CA SER A 173 -28.79 20.78 -12.99
C SER A 173 -28.92 19.49 -12.18
N ARG A 174 -30.14 19.19 -11.70
CA ARG A 174 -30.46 17.97 -10.94
C ARG A 174 -30.35 16.69 -11.75
N HIS A 175 -30.07 16.80 -13.04
CA HIS A 175 -29.99 15.66 -13.98
C HIS A 175 -28.67 15.69 -14.75
N PRO A 176 -27.64 14.97 -14.26
CA PRO A 176 -26.39 14.82 -15.00
C PRO A 176 -26.62 14.25 -16.40
N HIS A 177 -25.99 14.84 -17.41
CA HIS A 177 -26.02 14.40 -18.79
C HIS A 177 -24.62 13.97 -19.23
N PRO A 178 -24.42 13.07 -20.20
CA PRO A 178 -23.10 12.69 -20.71
C PRO A 178 -22.22 13.89 -21.15
N GLU A 179 -22.85 14.96 -21.64
CA GLU A 179 -22.17 16.21 -22.05
C GLU A 179 -21.96 17.20 -20.89
N SER A 180 -22.36 16.85 -19.67
CA SER A 180 -22.10 17.70 -18.51
C SER A 180 -20.58 17.85 -18.27
N ILE A 181 -20.14 19.08 -17.98
CA ILE A 181 -18.72 19.37 -17.79
C ILE A 181 -18.28 18.98 -16.38
N VAL A 182 -17.21 18.26 -16.29
CA VAL A 182 -16.51 17.90 -15.06
C VAL A 182 -15.11 18.50 -15.04
N CYS A 183 -14.69 18.95 -13.86
CA CYS A 183 -13.29 19.24 -13.55
C CYS A 183 -12.64 17.91 -13.15
N ALA A 184 -11.72 17.42 -13.96
CA ALA A 184 -10.99 16.17 -13.73
C ALA A 184 -9.51 16.43 -13.57
N ARG A 185 -8.87 15.83 -12.55
CA ARG A 185 -7.43 15.90 -12.35
C ARG A 185 -6.85 14.54 -12.05
N HIS A 186 -5.89 14.13 -12.86
CA HIS A 186 -5.12 12.90 -12.62
C HIS A 186 -4.05 13.15 -11.55
N ALA A 187 -3.89 12.25 -10.61
CA ALA A 187 -2.90 12.38 -9.53
C ALA A 187 -1.46 12.13 -9.99
N LYS A 188 -1.27 11.62 -11.22
CA LYS A 188 0.05 11.46 -11.81
C LYS A 188 0.76 12.81 -11.85
N ARG A 189 2.03 12.80 -11.52
CA ARG A 189 2.89 13.99 -11.50
C ARG A 189 2.86 14.73 -12.86
N GLY A 190 2.79 16.04 -12.82
CA GLY A 190 2.73 16.89 -14.03
C GLY A 190 1.33 17.09 -14.62
N CYS A 191 0.30 16.40 -14.13
CA CYS A 191 -1.07 16.59 -14.62
C CYS A 191 -1.75 17.79 -13.97
N SER A 192 -2.42 18.60 -14.80
CA SER A 192 -3.27 19.72 -14.39
C SER A 192 -4.73 19.30 -14.32
N GLU A 193 -5.55 20.10 -13.67
CA GLU A 193 -7.01 20.00 -13.75
C GLU A 193 -7.48 20.42 -15.15
N GLU A 194 -8.42 19.66 -15.70
CA GLU A 194 -9.00 19.87 -17.01
C GLU A 194 -10.52 19.91 -16.89
N GLU A 195 -11.16 20.75 -17.69
CA GLU A 195 -12.61 20.72 -17.90
C GLU A 195 -12.89 19.88 -19.14
N ILE A 196 -13.59 18.78 -18.95
CA ILE A 196 -13.95 17.82 -20.01
C ILE A 196 -15.39 17.38 -19.83
N THR A 197 -15.99 16.81 -20.86
CA THR A 197 -17.31 16.20 -20.70
C THR A 197 -17.23 14.94 -19.84
N LEU A 198 -18.32 14.63 -19.16
CA LEU A 198 -18.43 13.40 -18.38
C LEU A 198 -18.21 12.15 -19.27
N ASN A 199 -18.64 12.21 -20.53
CA ASN A 199 -18.41 11.12 -21.48
C ASN A 199 -16.92 10.95 -21.84
N GLU A 200 -16.19 12.05 -22.04
CA GLU A 200 -14.71 12.00 -22.23
C GLU A 200 -14.01 11.44 -20.99
N PHE A 201 -14.46 11.85 -19.79
CA PHE A 201 -13.92 11.29 -18.55
C PHE A 201 -14.14 9.77 -18.47
N PHE A 202 -15.31 9.29 -18.81
CA PHE A 202 -15.58 7.84 -18.88
C PHE A 202 -14.69 7.14 -19.90
N ALA A 203 -14.48 7.72 -21.08
CA ALA A 203 -13.58 7.15 -22.09
C ALA A 203 -12.13 6.99 -21.56
N ARG A 204 -11.63 7.97 -20.78
CA ARG A 204 -10.32 7.89 -20.12
C ARG A 204 -10.24 6.79 -19.05
N CYS A 205 -11.36 6.41 -18.47
CA CYS A 205 -11.42 5.37 -17.43
C CYS A 205 -11.63 3.95 -17.99
N GLU A 206 -11.96 3.78 -19.28
CA GLU A 206 -12.28 2.47 -19.86
C GLU A 206 -11.15 1.44 -19.70
N GLU A 207 -9.90 1.87 -19.86
CA GLU A 207 -8.74 1.00 -19.72
C GLU A 207 -8.63 0.35 -18.33
N TYR A 208 -9.14 1.00 -17.28
CA TYR A 208 -9.06 0.50 -15.90
C TYR A 208 -10.03 -0.64 -15.61
N PHE A 209 -10.93 -0.95 -16.53
CA PHE A 209 -11.86 -2.07 -16.43
C PHE A 209 -11.45 -3.28 -17.26
N LEU A 210 -10.32 -3.19 -17.98
CA LEU A 210 -9.76 -4.33 -18.71
C LEU A 210 -9.24 -5.40 -17.74
N ALA A 211 -9.19 -6.65 -18.19
CA ALA A 211 -8.63 -7.77 -17.40
C ALA A 211 -9.20 -7.86 -15.96
N GLU A 212 -10.53 -7.82 -15.84
CA GLU A 212 -11.25 -7.84 -14.54
C GLU A 212 -10.92 -6.63 -13.64
N GLY A 213 -10.46 -5.56 -14.23
CA GLY A 213 -10.20 -4.30 -13.54
C GLY A 213 -11.49 -3.69 -12.98
N ARG A 214 -11.33 -2.82 -12.01
CA ARG A 214 -12.43 -2.11 -11.34
C ARG A 214 -11.92 -0.80 -10.76
N MET A 215 -12.83 0.07 -10.38
CA MET A 215 -12.46 1.34 -9.77
C MET A 215 -13.13 1.53 -8.42
N ILE A 216 -12.38 2.06 -7.48
CA ILE A 216 -12.86 2.48 -6.17
C ILE A 216 -13.16 3.97 -6.25
N ASP A 217 -14.29 4.38 -5.75
CA ASP A 217 -14.75 5.75 -5.66
C ASP A 217 -14.86 6.15 -4.19
N GLN A 218 -14.03 7.09 -3.75
CA GLN A 218 -14.04 7.64 -2.39
C GLN A 218 -14.40 9.13 -2.40
N GLU A 219 -15.06 9.58 -1.34
CA GLU A 219 -15.25 11.02 -1.10
C GLU A 219 -13.90 11.71 -0.97
N TYR A 220 -13.71 12.85 -1.66
CA TYR A 220 -12.50 13.67 -1.53
C TYR A 220 -12.37 14.24 -0.11
N GLN A 221 -11.17 14.19 0.45
CA GLN A 221 -10.90 14.71 1.78
C GLN A 221 -10.38 16.15 1.69
N GLU A 222 -11.17 17.12 2.16
CA GLU A 222 -10.86 18.55 2.06
C GLU A 222 -9.59 18.95 2.82
N ARG A 223 -9.23 18.17 3.86
CA ARG A 223 -8.02 18.37 4.66
C ARG A 223 -6.77 17.72 4.06
N LEU A 224 -6.80 17.34 2.78
CA LEU A 224 -5.64 16.79 2.06
C LEU A 224 -4.39 17.70 2.16
N THR A 225 -4.58 19.01 2.26
CA THR A 225 -3.51 20.01 2.43
C THR A 225 -2.72 19.86 3.72
N GLU A 226 -3.29 19.23 4.75
CA GLU A 226 -2.61 18.97 6.02
C GLU A 226 -1.67 17.74 5.92
N GLY A 227 -1.66 17.06 4.78
CA GLY A 227 -0.78 15.97 4.49
C GLY A 227 -1.38 14.58 4.76
N MET A 228 -0.53 13.57 4.60
CA MET A 228 -0.84 12.16 4.77
C MET A 228 0.00 11.60 5.91
N ILE A 229 -0.61 10.81 6.76
CA ILE A 229 0.05 10.10 7.84
C ILE A 229 0.17 8.63 7.42
N ARG A 230 1.40 8.17 7.23
CA ARG A 230 1.72 6.77 7.00
C ARG A 230 2.01 6.09 8.34
N CYS A 231 1.28 5.04 8.66
CA CYS A 231 1.54 4.20 9.81
C CYS A 231 2.30 2.96 9.35
N TYR A 232 3.56 2.83 9.74
CA TYR A 232 4.37 1.63 9.52
C TYR A 232 4.02 0.59 10.57
N LEU A 233 3.70 -0.60 10.13
CA LEU A 233 3.21 -1.71 10.94
C LEU A 233 4.15 -2.90 10.82
N VAL A 234 4.42 -3.52 11.95
CA VAL A 234 5.04 -4.84 12.04
C VAL A 234 4.02 -5.77 12.68
N HIS A 235 3.49 -6.72 11.91
CA HIS A 235 2.28 -7.45 12.28
C HIS A 235 1.15 -6.48 12.66
N GLU A 236 0.61 -6.60 13.88
CA GLU A 236 -0.47 -5.76 14.43
C GLU A 236 0.02 -4.51 15.16
N LYS A 237 1.35 -4.26 15.22
CA LYS A 237 1.94 -3.15 16.00
C LYS A 237 2.43 -2.03 15.11
N VAL A 238 2.13 -0.80 15.52
CA VAL A 238 2.69 0.41 14.87
C VAL A 238 4.13 0.58 15.32
N ALA A 239 5.06 0.44 14.38
CA ALA A 239 6.51 0.55 14.59
C ALA A 239 7.06 1.97 14.33
N GLY A 240 6.25 2.84 13.76
CA GLY A 240 6.60 4.24 13.50
C GLY A 240 5.63 4.94 12.55
N PHE A 241 5.90 6.21 12.29
CA PHE A 241 5.08 7.04 11.43
C PHE A 241 5.90 7.79 10.38
N GLY A 242 5.26 8.11 9.27
CA GLY A 242 5.75 9.07 8.30
C GLY A 242 4.67 10.12 8.03
N HIS A 243 5.00 11.40 8.15
CA HIS A 243 4.11 12.49 7.76
C HIS A 243 4.64 13.19 6.52
N GLN A 244 3.80 13.40 5.53
CA GLN A 244 4.20 13.95 4.24
C GLN A 244 3.12 14.83 3.64
N ALA A 245 3.50 16.05 3.21
CA ALA A 245 2.62 16.89 2.41
C ALA A 245 2.33 16.23 1.05
N ILE A 246 1.05 16.22 0.65
CA ILE A 246 0.60 15.71 -0.64
C ILE A 246 0.24 16.90 -1.52
N ASN A 247 0.81 16.94 -2.73
CA ASN A 247 0.55 18.03 -3.68
C ASN A 247 -0.20 17.55 -4.94
N ALA A 248 -0.47 16.26 -5.06
CA ALA A 248 -0.94 15.66 -6.31
C ALA A 248 -2.34 16.12 -6.75
N LEU A 249 -3.25 16.38 -5.82
CA LEU A 249 -4.66 16.73 -6.13
C LEU A 249 -5.07 18.13 -5.65
N PHE A 250 -4.11 19.00 -5.36
CA PHE A 250 -4.41 20.37 -4.95
C PHE A 250 -4.95 21.20 -6.12
N PRO A 251 -5.93 22.04 -5.88
CA PRO A 251 -6.27 23.09 -6.82
C PRO A 251 -5.05 24.03 -6.97
N ARG A 252 -4.75 24.45 -8.20
CA ARG A 252 -3.72 25.48 -8.41
C ARG A 252 -4.23 26.81 -7.86
N PRO A 253 -3.35 27.61 -7.25
CA PRO A 253 -3.66 29.03 -7.04
C PRO A 253 -3.95 29.68 -8.40
N SER A 254 -5.05 30.42 -8.49
CA SER A 254 -5.41 31.15 -9.70
C SER A 254 -4.31 32.17 -10.04
N GLY A 255 -3.75 32.07 -11.25
CA GLY A 255 -2.74 33.02 -11.76
C GLY A 255 -1.30 32.49 -11.82
N GLU A 256 -1.01 31.29 -11.35
CA GLU A 256 0.31 30.69 -11.54
C GLU A 256 0.45 29.97 -12.88
N PRO A 257 1.59 30.15 -13.61
CA PRO A 257 1.83 29.44 -14.86
C PRO A 257 1.89 27.92 -14.63
N PRO A 258 1.67 27.07 -15.65
CA PRO A 258 1.78 25.65 -15.58
C PRO A 258 3.25 25.23 -15.36
N THR A 259 3.71 25.30 -14.13
CA THR A 259 4.96 24.69 -13.71
C THR A 259 4.70 23.21 -13.38
N ASP A 260 5.75 22.40 -13.46
CA ASP A 260 5.71 21.01 -12.99
C ASP A 260 5.01 20.92 -11.64
N ALA A 261 4.13 19.91 -11.47
CA ALA A 261 3.44 19.74 -10.19
C ALA A 261 4.48 19.74 -9.05
N PRO A 262 4.26 20.53 -7.99
CA PRO A 262 5.24 20.63 -6.92
C PRO A 262 5.56 19.23 -6.38
N GLN A 263 6.83 18.99 -6.09
CA GLN A 263 7.27 17.75 -5.45
C GLN A 263 6.51 17.59 -4.14
N PRO A 264 6.08 16.37 -3.78
CA PRO A 264 5.65 16.14 -2.41
C PRO A 264 6.79 16.55 -1.48
N GLY A 265 6.45 17.18 -0.38
CA GLY A 265 7.42 17.52 0.66
C GLY A 265 8.16 16.27 1.15
N PRO A 266 9.31 16.43 1.83
CA PRO A 266 10.02 15.32 2.41
C PRO A 266 9.10 14.61 3.42
N ARG A 267 9.20 13.27 3.48
CA ARG A 267 8.52 12.51 4.52
C ARG A 267 9.26 12.69 5.83
N LEU A 268 8.58 13.21 6.83
CA LEU A 268 9.09 13.34 8.18
C LEU A 268 8.79 12.07 8.95
N TYR A 269 9.83 11.38 9.39
CA TYR A 269 9.71 10.14 10.15
C TYR A 269 9.64 10.40 11.64
N HIS A 270 8.78 9.62 12.34
CA HIS A 270 8.58 9.74 13.77
C HIS A 270 8.54 8.36 14.43
N PRO A 271 9.00 8.25 15.69
CA PRO A 271 8.91 7.00 16.44
C PRO A 271 7.45 6.67 16.80
N PRO A 272 7.15 5.41 17.16
CA PRO A 272 5.79 4.98 17.53
C PRO A 272 5.23 5.67 18.78
N THR A 273 6.08 6.39 19.52
CA THR A 273 5.72 7.15 20.73
C THR A 273 5.37 8.62 20.46
N LYS A 274 5.35 9.07 19.19
CA LYS A 274 5.00 10.45 18.84
C LYS A 274 3.63 10.83 19.41
N PRO A 275 3.52 11.85 20.31
CA PRO A 275 2.27 12.13 21.03
C PRO A 275 1.09 12.44 20.11
N GLU A 276 1.30 13.20 19.04
CA GLU A 276 0.26 13.63 18.10
C GLU A 276 -0.42 12.47 17.38
N PHE A 277 0.23 11.31 17.31
CA PHE A 277 -0.30 10.14 16.59
C PHE A 277 -0.78 9.01 17.52
N GLN A 278 -0.82 9.22 18.84
CA GLN A 278 -1.22 8.17 19.78
C GLN A 278 -2.68 7.77 19.64
N VAL A 279 -3.57 8.70 19.32
CA VAL A 279 -4.98 8.41 19.06
C VAL A 279 -5.11 7.49 17.85
N LEU A 280 -4.42 7.82 16.74
CA LEU A 280 -4.40 6.99 15.54
C LEU A 280 -3.81 5.61 15.80
N LYS A 281 -2.67 5.55 16.53
CA LYS A 281 -2.03 4.29 16.93
C LYS A 281 -2.98 3.39 17.71
N ASN A 282 -3.62 3.93 18.72
CA ASN A 282 -4.55 3.17 19.58
C ASN A 282 -5.73 2.61 18.78
N LYS A 283 -6.33 3.42 17.90
CA LYS A 283 -7.39 2.94 16.99
C LYS A 283 -6.91 1.84 16.07
N LEU A 284 -5.71 1.98 15.48
CA LEU A 284 -5.13 0.96 14.61
C LEU A 284 -4.93 -0.36 15.36
N GLU A 285 -4.21 -0.33 16.48
CA GLU A 285 -3.78 -1.55 17.17
C GLU A 285 -4.93 -2.28 17.89
N HIS A 286 -5.94 -1.54 18.38
CA HIS A 286 -6.96 -2.12 19.26
C HIS A 286 -8.36 -2.21 18.64
N GLU A 287 -8.61 -1.48 17.54
CA GLU A 287 -9.93 -1.47 16.89
C GLU A 287 -9.85 -1.96 15.44
N TRP A 288 -9.05 -1.30 14.59
CA TRP A 288 -9.15 -1.45 13.16
C TRP A 288 -8.41 -2.69 12.63
N ILE A 289 -7.19 -2.96 13.11
CA ILE A 289 -6.45 -4.16 12.69
C ILE A 289 -7.19 -5.44 13.10
N PRO A 290 -7.68 -5.58 14.36
CA PRO A 290 -8.52 -6.73 14.72
C PRO A 290 -9.77 -6.87 13.84
N ALA A 291 -10.45 -5.76 13.52
CA ALA A 291 -11.61 -5.78 12.63
C ALA A 291 -11.26 -6.21 11.19
N VAL A 292 -10.13 -5.74 10.65
CA VAL A 292 -9.62 -6.17 9.33
C VAL A 292 -9.28 -7.65 9.34
N GLN A 293 -8.60 -8.13 10.38
CA GLN A 293 -8.25 -9.54 10.53
C GLN A 293 -9.50 -10.43 10.53
N GLN A 294 -10.51 -10.07 11.28
CA GLN A 294 -11.79 -10.77 11.30
C GLN A 294 -12.50 -10.73 9.95
N LEU A 295 -12.59 -9.55 9.32
CA LEU A 295 -13.29 -9.37 8.04
C LEU A 295 -12.63 -10.13 6.88
N LEU A 296 -11.30 -10.20 6.89
CA LEU A 296 -10.50 -10.81 5.81
C LEU A 296 -10.05 -12.24 6.12
N GLU A 297 -10.37 -12.75 7.30
CA GLU A 297 -9.90 -14.05 7.78
C GLU A 297 -8.37 -14.15 7.66
N ILE A 298 -7.67 -13.22 8.32
CA ILE A 298 -6.21 -13.18 8.41
C ILE A 298 -5.84 -13.31 9.89
N ASP A 299 -5.15 -14.38 10.26
CA ASP A 299 -4.61 -14.50 11.61
C ASP A 299 -3.41 -13.56 11.81
N THR A 300 -3.06 -13.31 13.07
CA THR A 300 -1.94 -12.43 13.41
C THR A 300 -0.62 -12.94 12.84
N GLU A 301 -0.47 -14.28 12.75
CA GLU A 301 0.74 -14.88 12.23
C GLU A 301 0.93 -14.68 10.73
N SER A 302 -0.17 -14.50 10.00
CA SER A 302 -0.18 -14.25 8.56
C SER A 302 -0.07 -12.76 8.21
N LEU A 303 -0.23 -11.84 9.19
CA LEU A 303 0.00 -10.42 8.93
C LEU A 303 1.44 -10.19 8.43
N PRO A 304 1.66 -9.26 7.50
CA PRO A 304 3.01 -8.98 7.00
C PRO A 304 3.97 -8.54 8.10
N ILE A 305 5.23 -8.97 8.01
CA ILE A 305 6.30 -8.47 8.90
C ILE A 305 6.49 -6.96 8.76
N LEU A 306 6.28 -6.42 7.55
CA LEU A 306 6.29 -4.97 7.35
C LEU A 306 5.24 -4.60 6.32
N TRP A 307 4.37 -3.70 6.70
CA TRP A 307 3.33 -3.12 5.85
C TRP A 307 3.00 -1.70 6.31
N ASP A 308 2.23 -0.96 5.57
CA ASP A 308 1.80 0.36 6.01
C ASP A 308 0.36 0.67 5.61
N CYS A 309 -0.25 1.58 6.40
CA CYS A 309 -1.54 2.19 6.14
C CYS A 309 -1.35 3.70 6.00
N ASP A 310 -1.84 4.26 4.89
CA ASP A 310 -1.83 5.68 4.62
C ASP A 310 -3.18 6.30 4.98
N PHE A 311 -3.16 7.30 5.86
CA PHE A 311 -4.34 8.01 6.31
C PHE A 311 -4.32 9.48 5.88
N LEU A 312 -5.47 9.96 5.43
CA LEU A 312 -5.78 11.38 5.33
C LEU A 312 -6.57 11.81 6.56
N LEU A 313 -6.49 13.10 6.90
CA LEU A 313 -7.38 13.68 7.91
C LEU A 313 -8.77 13.86 7.29
N GLY A 314 -9.74 13.24 7.93
CA GLY A 314 -11.17 13.43 7.63
C GLY A 314 -11.72 14.69 8.29
N PRO A 315 -13.03 14.94 8.17
CA PRO A 315 -13.67 16.01 8.91
C PRO A 315 -13.48 15.80 10.42
N LYS A 316 -13.37 16.90 11.17
CA LYS A 316 -13.34 16.80 12.63
C LYS A 316 -14.68 16.24 13.14
N ASP A 317 -14.62 15.45 14.20
CA ASP A 317 -15.81 14.92 14.84
C ASP A 317 -16.55 16.00 15.67
N LYS A 318 -17.64 15.61 16.31
CA LYS A 318 -18.46 16.53 17.11
C LYS A 318 -17.74 17.11 18.34
N SER A 319 -16.66 16.47 18.79
CA SER A 319 -15.81 16.96 19.89
C SER A 319 -14.67 17.86 19.41
N GLY A 320 -14.49 17.98 18.08
CA GLY A 320 -13.42 18.74 17.46
C GLY A 320 -12.14 17.92 17.27
N GLU A 321 -12.17 16.62 17.55
CA GLU A 321 -11.06 15.71 17.38
C GLU A 321 -10.88 15.30 15.91
N ASP A 322 -9.66 14.91 15.55
CA ASP A 322 -9.35 14.46 14.22
C ASP A 322 -9.94 13.07 13.93
N THR A 323 -10.54 12.94 12.75
CA THR A 323 -10.87 11.63 12.18
C THR A 323 -9.86 11.27 11.10
N TYR A 324 -9.76 9.98 10.82
CA TYR A 324 -8.76 9.45 9.88
C TYR A 324 -9.45 8.61 8.81
N VAL A 325 -9.09 8.86 7.55
CA VAL A 325 -9.64 8.15 6.40
C VAL A 325 -8.54 7.37 5.71
N LEU A 326 -8.69 6.05 5.66
CA LEU A 326 -7.76 5.18 4.95
C LEU A 326 -7.77 5.48 3.45
N CYS A 327 -6.61 5.79 2.88
CA CYS A 327 -6.47 6.04 1.46
C CYS A 327 -5.64 4.98 0.71
N GLU A 328 -4.80 4.21 1.40
CA GLU A 328 -3.99 3.14 0.82
C GLU A 328 -3.46 2.18 1.89
N ILE A 329 -3.29 0.91 1.52
CA ILE A 329 -2.50 -0.08 2.26
C ILE A 329 -1.41 -0.61 1.33
N ASN A 330 -0.16 -0.62 1.82
CA ASN A 330 0.99 -1.16 1.11
C ASN A 330 1.53 -2.38 1.85
N VAL A 331 1.66 -3.52 1.18
CA VAL A 331 2.04 -4.81 1.80
C VAL A 331 3.19 -5.54 1.12
N SER A 332 3.74 -5.02 0.03
CA SER A 332 4.69 -5.78 -0.78
C SER A 332 6.07 -5.15 -0.97
N SER A 333 6.20 -3.85 -0.81
CA SER A 333 7.48 -3.16 -1.02
C SER A 333 7.63 -1.93 -0.14
N VAL A 334 7.21 -2.06 1.10
CA VAL A 334 7.34 -1.01 2.12
C VAL A 334 8.79 -0.91 2.54
N ALA A 335 9.40 0.28 2.41
CA ALA A 335 10.77 0.48 2.89
C ALA A 335 10.84 0.30 4.42
N PRO A 336 11.92 -0.29 4.98
CA PRO A 336 12.06 -0.53 6.41
C PRO A 336 12.39 0.78 7.16
N TYR A 337 11.43 1.69 7.16
CA TYR A 337 11.47 2.98 7.84
C TYR A 337 10.27 3.13 8.78
N PRO A 338 10.34 4.03 9.75
CA PRO A 338 11.54 4.72 10.25
C PRO A 338 12.55 3.74 10.85
N GLU A 339 13.76 4.22 11.22
CA GLU A 339 14.78 3.39 11.87
C GLU A 339 14.25 2.64 13.09
N SER A 340 13.29 3.23 13.82
CA SER A 340 12.59 2.59 14.95
C SER A 340 11.84 1.31 14.57
N ALA A 341 11.52 1.09 13.30
CA ALA A 341 10.84 -0.13 12.84
C ALA A 341 11.79 -1.33 12.70
N VAL A 342 13.10 -1.09 12.49
CA VAL A 342 14.07 -2.17 12.24
C VAL A 342 14.14 -3.20 13.38
N PRO A 343 14.22 -2.83 14.67
CA PRO A 343 14.18 -3.80 15.76
C PRO A 343 12.89 -4.65 15.75
N TYR A 344 11.74 -4.03 15.53
CA TYR A 344 10.46 -4.75 15.47
C TYR A 344 10.43 -5.78 14.33
N ILE A 345 10.97 -5.43 13.15
CA ILE A 345 11.06 -6.35 12.00
C ILE A 345 11.92 -7.55 12.36
N VAL A 346 13.07 -7.33 12.98
CA VAL A 346 14.02 -8.39 13.34
C VAL A 346 13.42 -9.32 14.40
N ASP A 347 12.85 -8.77 15.47
CA ASP A 347 12.22 -9.54 16.55
C ASP A 347 11.03 -10.37 16.04
N ALA A 348 10.16 -9.76 15.24
CA ALA A 348 9.02 -10.46 14.66
C ALA A 348 9.46 -11.57 13.70
N THR A 349 10.48 -11.33 12.87
CA THR A 349 11.03 -12.35 11.97
C THR A 349 11.65 -13.51 12.76
N ALA A 350 12.42 -13.22 13.80
CA ALA A 350 13.01 -14.25 14.68
C ALA A 350 11.93 -15.13 15.31
N ALA A 351 10.86 -14.54 15.84
CA ALA A 351 9.72 -15.27 16.40
C ALA A 351 9.05 -16.18 15.36
N ARG A 352 8.89 -15.72 14.11
CA ARG A 352 8.31 -16.52 13.00
C ARG A 352 9.21 -17.69 12.61
N ILE A 353 10.51 -17.49 12.53
CA ILE A 353 11.47 -18.57 12.28
C ILE A 353 11.36 -19.64 13.35
N GLN A 354 11.33 -19.24 14.62
CA GLN A 354 11.21 -20.18 15.73
C GLN A 354 9.90 -20.98 15.63
N ALA A 355 8.77 -20.33 15.38
CA ALA A 355 7.49 -21.00 15.22
C ALA A 355 7.46 -21.94 14.00
N ALA A 356 8.07 -21.55 12.87
CA ALA A 356 8.16 -22.39 11.69
C ALA A 356 9.04 -23.62 11.90
N ARG A 357 10.18 -23.47 12.60
CA ARG A 357 11.06 -24.58 12.98
C ARG A 357 10.37 -25.58 13.91
N GLN A 358 9.62 -25.10 14.90
CA GLN A 358 8.82 -25.94 15.79
C GLN A 358 7.79 -26.76 15.02
N ARG A 359 7.07 -26.16 14.08
CA ARG A 359 6.09 -26.86 13.22
C ARG A 359 6.74 -27.93 12.34
N ARG A 360 7.95 -27.70 11.85
CA ARG A 360 8.71 -28.68 11.05
C ARG A 360 9.37 -29.78 11.90
N GLY A 361 9.22 -29.77 13.23
CA GLY A 361 9.88 -30.71 14.12
C GLY A 361 11.39 -30.55 14.24
N LEU A 362 11.91 -29.40 13.82
CA LEU A 362 13.30 -29.01 13.96
C LEU A 362 13.45 -28.34 15.34
N ASN A 363 13.52 -29.14 16.41
CA ASN A 363 13.77 -28.60 17.75
C ASN A 363 15.17 -27.97 17.79
N SER A 364 15.23 -26.81 18.42
CA SER A 364 16.44 -26.05 18.76
C SER A 364 17.43 -26.85 19.64
#